data_0fbd61b6ccad47881b46f1d760ece5c7
#
_entry.id   0fbd61b6ccad47881b46f1d760ece5c7
#
_cell.length_a   1.000
_cell.length_b   1.000
_cell.length_c   1.000
_cell.angle_alpha   90.00
_cell.angle_beta   90.00
_cell.angle_gamma   90.00
#
_symmetry.space_group_name_H-M   'P 1'
#
loop_
_entity.id
_entity.type
_entity.pdbx_description
1 polymer ?
#
loop_
_entity_poly.entity_id
_entity_poly.type
_entity_poly.pdbx_seq_one_letter_code
_entity_poly.pdbx_strand_id
1 'polypeptide(L)'
;MKQPLDLIVFDFSGTLSLGSVEFGKSENLIPVLERSGLVKLGVASESFFWSELVYPTWVEGSTTGRGYLAVLADRILELGLYAPDDPHPHQTIQDAVSCLLDQYFDQCRIDLRWRTLLQDLNKRSSVQVLIATDHYAEATSMIAGRLKDWHIDAVTLSQAVPGTRNPFIIANSSDMGFHKADIRFWRLIADRLILAEPYRVLLIDDFGGNEDSSDPYGDPGRVSIRRKETDRVLRDVFGDRVEIHSFLVEWSNHDPVDTSDRDGLYGLYISKAVSHIRAFLGLGSDL
;
A
#
# COMPACT_ATOMS: atom_id res chain seq x y z
N MET A 1 -35.64 -0.72 -2.84
CA MET A 1 -34.59 0.23 -3.27
C MET A 1 -33.30 -0.22 -2.62
N LYS A 2 -32.18 -0.25 -3.38
CA LYS A 2 -30.86 -0.51 -2.80
C LYS A 2 -30.49 0.66 -1.89
N GLN A 3 -29.95 0.39 -0.69
CA GLN A 3 -29.42 1.46 0.16
C GLN A 3 -28.14 2.03 -0.47
N PRO A 4 -27.97 3.36 -0.49
CA PRO A 4 -26.73 3.97 -0.92
C PRO A 4 -25.58 3.53 0.02
N LEU A 5 -24.42 3.24 -0.57
CA LEU A 5 -23.24 2.85 0.15
C LEU A 5 -22.18 3.95 -0.01
N ASP A 6 -21.74 4.56 1.08
CA ASP A 6 -20.54 5.39 1.05
C ASP A 6 -19.32 4.50 0.85
N LEU A 7 -18.39 4.91 0.00
CA LEU A 7 -17.15 4.20 -0.29
C LEU A 7 -16.00 4.85 0.48
N ILE A 8 -15.42 4.11 1.42
CA ILE A 8 -14.18 4.51 2.11
C ILE A 8 -13.03 3.74 1.50
N VAL A 9 -12.08 4.47 0.95
CA VAL A 9 -10.89 3.92 0.29
C VAL A 9 -9.67 4.23 1.11
N PHE A 10 -8.91 3.21 1.46
CA PHE A 10 -7.61 3.35 2.11
C PHE A 10 -6.51 2.93 1.16
N ASP A 11 -5.44 3.70 1.11
CA ASP A 11 -4.16 3.18 0.68
C ASP A 11 -3.57 2.25 1.74
N PHE A 12 -2.60 1.40 1.35
CA PHE A 12 -1.98 0.46 2.29
C PHE A 12 -0.61 0.94 2.77
N SER A 13 0.39 1.02 1.90
CA SER A 13 1.75 1.47 2.25
C SER A 13 1.77 2.95 2.61
N GLY A 14 2.37 3.31 3.74
CA GLY A 14 2.42 4.70 4.19
C GLY A 14 1.12 5.23 4.79
N THR A 15 0.01 4.48 4.68
CA THR A 15 -1.31 4.86 5.22
C THR A 15 -1.78 3.87 6.29
N LEU A 16 -2.21 2.68 5.90
CA LEU A 16 -2.59 1.65 6.87
C LEU A 16 -1.38 0.96 7.49
N SER A 17 -0.32 0.76 6.72
CA SER A 17 0.93 0.17 7.14
C SER A 17 2.07 1.20 7.09
N LEU A 18 2.49 1.67 8.24
CA LEU A 18 3.65 2.56 8.37
C LEU A 18 4.96 1.76 8.40
N GLY A 19 4.90 0.50 8.83
CA GLY A 19 6.05 -0.39 8.85
C GLY A 19 6.59 -0.72 7.45
N SER A 20 5.75 -0.67 6.42
CA SER A 20 6.19 -0.85 5.03
C SER A 20 7.13 0.26 4.57
N VAL A 21 6.85 1.50 4.96
CA VAL A 21 7.69 2.68 4.68
C VAL A 21 8.97 2.67 5.52
N GLU A 22 8.83 2.38 6.81
CA GLU A 22 9.98 2.29 7.72
C GLU A 22 10.98 1.21 7.26
N PHE A 23 10.51 0.12 6.65
CA PHE A 23 11.39 -0.92 6.10
C PHE A 23 12.32 -0.39 5.02
N GLY A 24 11.86 0.51 4.17
CA GLY A 24 12.63 1.08 3.06
C GLY A 24 13.73 2.06 3.48
N LYS A 25 13.72 2.54 4.73
CA LYS A 25 14.73 3.48 5.22
C LYS A 25 16.09 2.82 5.38
N SER A 26 17.18 3.57 5.09
CA SER A 26 18.54 3.05 5.08
C SER A 26 18.92 2.28 6.33
N GLU A 27 18.56 2.80 7.51
CA GLU A 27 18.86 2.18 8.80
C GLU A 27 18.20 0.81 8.99
N ASN A 28 17.11 0.53 8.29
CA ASN A 28 16.39 -0.73 8.34
C ASN A 28 16.74 -1.65 7.18
N LEU A 29 16.85 -1.09 5.96
CA LEU A 29 17.06 -1.85 4.73
C LEU A 29 18.45 -2.50 4.67
N ILE A 30 19.53 -1.78 5.02
CA ILE A 30 20.89 -2.30 4.94
C ILE A 30 21.06 -3.58 5.76
N PRO A 31 20.66 -3.64 7.05
CA PRO A 31 20.74 -4.88 7.83
C PRO A 31 19.90 -6.03 7.25
N VAL A 32 18.82 -5.72 6.56
CA VAL A 32 17.97 -6.72 5.89
C VAL A 32 18.67 -7.29 4.65
N LEU A 33 19.29 -6.45 3.82
CA LEU A 33 20.10 -6.89 2.67
C LEU A 33 21.25 -7.80 3.09
N GLU A 34 21.87 -7.52 4.24
CA GLU A 34 22.93 -8.37 4.81
C GLU A 34 22.35 -9.73 5.28
N ARG A 35 21.29 -9.72 6.08
CA ARG A 35 20.67 -10.95 6.62
C ARG A 35 20.07 -11.84 5.55
N SER A 36 19.49 -11.26 4.50
CA SER A 36 18.94 -12.03 3.37
C SER A 36 20.01 -12.68 2.51
N GLY A 37 21.27 -12.23 2.61
CA GLY A 37 22.37 -12.70 1.77
C GLY A 37 22.51 -11.93 0.44
N LEU A 38 21.65 -10.96 0.15
CA LEU A 38 21.72 -10.17 -1.08
C LEU A 38 23.03 -9.38 -1.21
N VAL A 39 23.61 -8.93 -0.09
CA VAL A 39 24.94 -8.28 -0.09
C VAL A 39 26.01 -9.24 -0.64
N LYS A 40 25.95 -10.53 -0.30
CA LYS A 40 26.88 -11.55 -0.82
C LYS A 40 26.72 -11.79 -2.32
N LEU A 41 25.53 -11.53 -2.85
CA LEU A 41 25.26 -11.59 -4.29
C LEU A 41 25.65 -10.30 -5.04
N GLY A 42 26.16 -9.29 -4.34
CA GLY A 42 26.60 -8.03 -4.95
C GLY A 42 25.64 -6.85 -4.78
N VAL A 43 24.51 -7.03 -4.11
CA VAL A 43 23.58 -5.92 -3.77
C VAL A 43 24.15 -5.18 -2.55
N ALA A 44 25.22 -4.41 -2.77
CA ALA A 44 26.07 -3.90 -1.69
C ALA A 44 25.56 -2.58 -1.05
N SER A 45 24.54 -1.94 -1.60
CA SER A 45 24.01 -0.68 -1.10
C SER A 45 22.52 -0.52 -1.32
N GLU A 46 21.90 0.33 -0.51
CA GLU A 46 20.52 0.77 -0.70
C GLU A 46 20.28 1.39 -2.09
N SER A 47 21.17 2.31 -2.50
CA SER A 47 21.06 2.95 -3.81
C SER A 47 21.06 1.92 -4.94
N PHE A 48 21.93 0.90 -4.88
CA PHE A 48 21.94 -0.18 -5.86
C PHE A 48 20.64 -0.99 -5.82
N PHE A 49 20.14 -1.31 -4.62
CA PHE A 49 18.90 -2.05 -4.44
C PHE A 49 17.72 -1.32 -5.12
N TRP A 50 17.59 -0.01 -4.87
CA TRP A 50 16.52 0.78 -5.48
C TRP A 50 16.73 0.96 -6.98
N SER A 51 17.92 1.45 -7.44
CA SER A 51 18.13 1.84 -8.84
C SER A 51 18.23 0.65 -9.79
N GLU A 52 18.81 -0.46 -9.36
CA GLU A 52 19.09 -1.60 -10.24
C GLU A 52 18.10 -2.75 -10.09
N LEU A 53 17.44 -2.89 -8.94
CA LEU A 53 16.50 -3.99 -8.71
C LEU A 53 15.05 -3.53 -8.69
N VAL A 54 14.69 -2.60 -7.79
CA VAL A 54 13.28 -2.27 -7.55
C VAL A 54 12.71 -1.40 -8.67
N TYR A 55 13.34 -0.27 -9.01
CA TYR A 55 12.77 0.64 -10.02
C TYR A 55 12.64 0.03 -11.40
N PRO A 56 13.63 -0.70 -11.93
CA PRO A 56 13.50 -1.32 -13.25
C PRO A 56 12.39 -2.37 -13.33
N THR A 57 12.05 -2.99 -12.21
CA THR A 57 11.05 -4.07 -12.13
C THR A 57 9.68 -3.61 -11.60
N TRP A 58 9.59 -2.36 -11.12
CA TRP A 58 8.39 -1.85 -10.44
C TRP A 58 7.13 -1.96 -11.28
N VAL A 59 7.15 -1.47 -12.51
CA VAL A 59 5.96 -1.48 -13.36
C VAL A 59 5.50 -2.91 -13.63
N GLU A 60 6.41 -3.79 -13.99
CA GLU A 60 6.08 -5.19 -14.24
C GLU A 60 5.57 -5.89 -12.97
N GLY A 61 6.29 -5.75 -11.86
CA GLY A 61 5.95 -6.41 -10.60
C GLY A 61 4.64 -5.92 -10.00
N SER A 62 4.35 -4.61 -10.10
CA SER A 62 3.17 -4.00 -9.49
C SER A 62 1.93 -3.93 -10.42
N THR A 63 2.05 -4.35 -11.69
CA THR A 63 0.89 -4.41 -12.61
C THR A 63 0.68 -5.79 -13.24
N THR A 64 1.39 -6.80 -12.74
CA THR A 64 1.21 -8.19 -13.19
C THR A 64 1.15 -9.15 -12.00
N GLY A 65 0.62 -10.35 -12.21
CA GLY A 65 0.57 -11.40 -11.18
C GLY A 65 1.89 -12.17 -10.99
N ARG A 66 3.04 -11.67 -11.52
CA ARG A 66 4.33 -12.38 -11.40
C ARG A 66 4.87 -12.46 -9.98
N GLY A 67 4.56 -11.46 -9.15
CA GLY A 67 5.03 -11.37 -7.78
C GLY A 67 6.45 -10.80 -7.64
N TYR A 68 6.73 -10.29 -6.44
CA TYR A 68 7.98 -9.62 -6.10
C TYR A 68 9.17 -10.58 -6.14
N LEU A 69 8.98 -11.81 -5.62
CA LEU A 69 10.01 -12.85 -5.66
C LEU A 69 10.52 -13.10 -7.08
N ALA A 70 9.60 -13.30 -8.02
CA ALA A 70 9.97 -13.65 -9.39
C ALA A 70 10.68 -12.51 -10.11
N VAL A 71 10.14 -11.29 -10.02
CA VAL A 71 10.73 -10.14 -10.76
C VAL A 71 12.11 -9.76 -10.22
N LEU A 72 12.34 -9.83 -8.90
CA LEU A 72 13.66 -9.54 -8.32
C LEU A 72 14.67 -10.65 -8.61
N ALA A 73 14.27 -11.90 -8.49
CA ALA A 73 15.16 -13.03 -8.79
C ALA A 73 15.63 -13.00 -10.24
N ASP A 74 14.71 -12.78 -11.19
CA ASP A 74 15.06 -12.67 -12.60
C ASP A 74 15.97 -11.47 -12.85
N ARG A 75 15.72 -10.33 -12.21
CA ARG A 75 16.55 -9.14 -12.36
C ARG A 75 17.98 -9.35 -11.82
N ILE A 76 18.14 -10.04 -10.70
CA ILE A 76 19.46 -10.39 -10.13
C ILE A 76 20.21 -11.31 -11.09
N LEU A 77 19.53 -12.29 -11.70
CA LEU A 77 20.11 -13.17 -12.73
C LEU A 77 20.55 -12.39 -13.98
N GLU A 78 19.71 -11.49 -14.49
CA GLU A 78 20.02 -10.63 -15.63
C GLU A 78 21.27 -9.78 -15.41
N LEU A 79 21.45 -9.29 -14.18
CA LEU A 79 22.61 -8.50 -13.78
C LEU A 79 23.87 -9.36 -13.52
N GLY A 80 23.74 -10.68 -13.55
CA GLY A 80 24.85 -11.59 -13.29
C GLY A 80 25.33 -11.55 -11.84
N LEU A 81 24.47 -11.21 -10.89
CA LEU A 81 24.81 -11.10 -9.47
C LEU A 81 24.74 -12.47 -8.78
N TYR A 82 25.73 -13.30 -9.07
CA TYR A 82 25.93 -14.62 -8.43
C TYR A 82 27.39 -15.05 -8.55
N ALA A 83 27.82 -15.94 -7.66
CA ALA A 83 29.19 -16.46 -7.73
C ALA A 83 29.34 -17.36 -8.97
N PRO A 84 30.39 -17.18 -9.79
CA PRO A 84 30.60 -17.98 -11.02
C PRO A 84 30.74 -19.48 -10.76
N ASP A 85 31.12 -19.89 -9.56
CA ASP A 85 31.30 -21.26 -9.10
C ASP A 85 30.12 -21.80 -8.28
N ASP A 86 29.03 -21.04 -8.15
CA ASP A 86 27.80 -21.50 -7.51
C ASP A 86 27.14 -22.58 -8.39
N PRO A 87 26.98 -23.83 -7.91
CA PRO A 87 26.35 -24.88 -8.68
C PRO A 87 24.82 -24.70 -8.86
N HIS A 88 24.21 -23.82 -8.04
CA HIS A 88 22.77 -23.61 -8.00
C HIS A 88 22.38 -22.13 -7.87
N PRO A 89 22.84 -21.23 -8.77
CA PRO A 89 22.68 -19.79 -8.62
C PRO A 89 21.22 -19.35 -8.54
N HIS A 90 20.32 -20.01 -9.30
CA HIS A 90 18.88 -19.71 -9.23
C HIS A 90 18.29 -19.95 -7.83
N GLN A 91 18.63 -21.08 -7.19
CA GLN A 91 18.14 -21.38 -5.84
C GLN A 91 18.69 -20.41 -4.81
N THR A 92 20.01 -20.13 -4.89
CA THR A 92 20.68 -19.18 -3.98
C THR A 92 20.03 -17.80 -4.06
N ILE A 93 19.72 -17.32 -5.27
CA ILE A 93 19.03 -16.04 -5.47
C ILE A 93 17.61 -16.09 -4.93
N GLN A 94 16.84 -17.13 -5.24
CA GLN A 94 15.47 -17.28 -4.75
C GLN A 94 15.41 -17.32 -3.22
N ASP A 95 16.33 -18.01 -2.56
CA ASP A 95 16.41 -18.09 -1.11
C ASP A 95 16.71 -16.71 -0.50
N ALA A 96 17.64 -15.96 -1.11
CA ALA A 96 18.00 -14.62 -0.66
C ALA A 96 16.82 -13.64 -0.83
N VAL A 97 16.16 -13.65 -1.98
CA VAL A 97 14.99 -12.80 -2.22
C VAL A 97 13.81 -13.21 -1.32
N SER A 98 13.55 -14.50 -1.13
CA SER A 98 12.51 -14.97 -0.21
C SER A 98 12.77 -14.48 1.21
N CYS A 99 14.01 -14.59 1.70
CA CYS A 99 14.39 -14.10 3.02
C CYS A 99 14.21 -12.57 3.17
N LEU A 100 14.48 -11.79 2.12
CA LEU A 100 14.18 -10.36 2.07
C LEU A 100 12.68 -10.12 2.22
N LEU A 101 11.86 -10.83 1.42
CA LEU A 101 10.42 -10.65 1.38
C LEU A 101 9.72 -11.06 2.66
N ASP A 102 10.17 -12.15 3.29
CA ASP A 102 9.63 -12.56 4.60
C ASP A 102 9.81 -11.45 5.63
N GLN A 103 11.00 -10.81 5.68
CA GLN A 103 11.26 -9.69 6.57
C GLN A 103 10.42 -8.45 6.21
N TYR A 104 10.27 -8.16 4.91
CA TYR A 104 9.42 -7.06 4.45
C TYR A 104 7.95 -7.25 4.85
N PHE A 105 7.36 -8.40 4.52
CA PHE A 105 5.96 -8.67 4.84
C PHE A 105 5.70 -8.77 6.34
N ASP A 106 6.69 -9.16 7.14
CA ASP A 106 6.59 -9.09 8.59
C ASP A 106 6.47 -7.66 9.13
N GLN A 107 7.08 -6.69 8.46
CA GLN A 107 6.93 -5.26 8.79
C GLN A 107 5.62 -4.66 8.24
N CYS A 108 5.07 -5.21 7.15
CA CYS A 108 3.82 -4.74 6.52
C CYS A 108 2.59 -5.11 7.36
N ARG A 109 2.52 -4.56 8.57
CA ARG A 109 1.37 -4.74 9.49
C ARG A 109 0.49 -3.50 9.43
N ILE A 110 -0.83 -3.73 9.45
CA ILE A 110 -1.76 -2.63 9.66
C ILE A 110 -1.54 -2.09 11.08
N ASP A 111 -1.34 -0.79 11.21
CA ASP A 111 -1.11 -0.17 12.52
C ASP A 111 -2.30 -0.40 13.45
N LEU A 112 -2.01 -0.82 14.69
CA LEU A 112 -3.04 -1.22 15.68
C LEU A 112 -4.05 -0.11 15.98
N ARG A 113 -3.67 1.15 15.80
CA ARG A 113 -4.53 2.31 16.03
C ARG A 113 -5.71 2.40 15.05
N TRP A 114 -5.59 1.77 13.87
CA TRP A 114 -6.69 1.64 12.91
C TRP A 114 -7.73 0.59 13.31
N ARG A 115 -7.37 -0.36 14.18
CA ARG A 115 -8.17 -1.56 14.45
C ARG A 115 -9.61 -1.26 14.81
N THR A 116 -9.84 -0.37 15.78
CA THR A 116 -11.21 -0.04 16.25
C THR A 116 -12.05 0.54 15.11
N LEU A 117 -11.50 1.50 14.33
CA LEU A 117 -12.21 2.08 13.20
C LEU A 117 -12.56 1.02 12.15
N LEU A 118 -11.58 0.21 11.72
CA LEU A 118 -11.79 -0.81 10.68
C LEU A 118 -12.84 -1.85 11.11
N GLN A 119 -12.81 -2.28 12.38
CA GLN A 119 -13.84 -3.17 12.92
C GLN A 119 -15.23 -2.51 12.97
N ASP A 120 -15.32 -1.21 13.26
CA ASP A 120 -16.57 -0.49 13.26
C ASP A 120 -17.10 -0.30 11.83
N LEU A 121 -16.25 0.03 10.88
CA LEU A 121 -16.60 0.09 9.46
C LEU A 121 -17.09 -1.27 8.94
N ASN A 122 -16.46 -2.36 9.38
CA ASN A 122 -16.87 -3.72 9.00
C ASN A 122 -18.30 -4.07 9.43
N LYS A 123 -18.81 -3.47 10.49
CA LYS A 123 -20.17 -3.70 11.00
C LYS A 123 -21.25 -2.85 10.31
N ARG A 124 -20.84 -1.80 9.56
CA ARG A 124 -21.79 -0.82 8.97
C ARG A 124 -22.32 -1.29 7.62
N SER A 125 -23.62 -1.46 7.53
CA SER A 125 -24.28 -1.88 6.29
C SER A 125 -24.34 -0.78 5.20
N SER A 126 -24.15 0.49 5.59
CA SER A 126 -24.16 1.66 4.68
C SER A 126 -22.77 2.05 4.16
N VAL A 127 -21.74 1.31 4.49
CA VAL A 127 -20.36 1.61 4.11
C VAL A 127 -19.72 0.42 3.39
N GLN A 128 -19.10 0.69 2.25
CA GLN A 128 -18.19 -0.23 1.59
C GLN A 128 -16.75 0.23 1.84
N VAL A 129 -15.90 -0.65 2.34
CA VAL A 129 -14.46 -0.38 2.50
C VAL A 129 -13.71 -1.01 1.35
N LEU A 130 -12.80 -0.24 0.77
CA LEU A 130 -11.87 -0.64 -0.27
C LEU A 130 -10.44 -0.34 0.19
N ILE A 131 -9.53 -1.28 0.06
CA ILE A 131 -8.09 -1.05 0.16
C ILE A 131 -7.55 -1.00 -1.27
N ALA A 132 -7.13 0.18 -1.71
CA ALA A 132 -6.58 0.43 -3.04
C ALA A 132 -5.09 0.71 -2.93
N THR A 133 -4.25 -0.17 -3.48
CA THR A 133 -2.80 -0.07 -3.33
C THR A 133 -2.06 -0.35 -4.63
N ASP A 134 -0.97 0.38 -4.86
CA ASP A 134 0.01 0.05 -5.88
C ASP A 134 1.08 -0.84 -5.24
N HIS A 135 1.01 -2.16 -5.51
CA HIS A 135 1.87 -3.13 -4.85
C HIS A 135 2.07 -4.39 -5.68
N TYR A 136 3.07 -5.20 -5.30
CA TYR A 136 3.31 -6.50 -5.90
C TYR A 136 2.19 -7.51 -5.56
N ALA A 137 2.11 -8.61 -6.31
CA ALA A 137 1.01 -9.57 -6.25
C ALA A 137 0.80 -10.19 -4.86
N GLU A 138 1.87 -10.43 -4.11
CA GLU A 138 1.82 -11.04 -2.76
C GLU A 138 1.07 -10.17 -1.75
N ALA A 139 0.99 -8.84 -1.98
CA ALA A 139 0.35 -7.93 -1.05
C ALA A 139 -1.14 -8.22 -0.85
N THR A 140 -1.83 -8.70 -1.89
CA THR A 140 -3.25 -9.04 -1.80
C THR A 140 -3.52 -10.09 -0.72
N SER A 141 -2.78 -11.20 -0.72
CA SER A 141 -2.92 -12.26 0.28
C SER A 141 -2.44 -11.82 1.66
N MET A 142 -1.35 -11.05 1.72
CA MET A 142 -0.81 -10.50 2.95
C MET A 142 -1.82 -9.56 3.63
N ILE A 143 -2.39 -8.59 2.91
CA ILE A 143 -3.39 -7.66 3.45
C ILE A 143 -4.62 -8.42 3.93
N ALA A 144 -5.12 -9.40 3.16
CA ALA A 144 -6.24 -10.23 3.57
C ALA A 144 -5.95 -11.00 4.87
N GLY A 145 -4.73 -11.54 5.02
CA GLY A 145 -4.28 -12.20 6.25
C GLY A 145 -4.27 -11.26 7.46
N ARG A 146 -3.71 -10.04 7.32
CA ARG A 146 -3.69 -9.02 8.40
C ARG A 146 -5.10 -8.59 8.85
N LEU A 147 -6.03 -8.43 7.90
CA LEU A 147 -7.42 -8.13 8.22
C LEU A 147 -8.10 -9.30 8.96
N LYS A 148 -7.83 -10.53 8.52
CA LYS A 148 -8.37 -11.74 9.15
C LYS A 148 -7.94 -11.90 10.61
N ASP A 149 -6.71 -11.49 10.96
CA ASP A 149 -6.24 -11.46 12.35
C ASP A 149 -7.13 -10.58 13.26
N TRP A 150 -7.86 -9.65 12.66
CA TRP A 150 -8.83 -8.77 13.34
C TRP A 150 -10.29 -9.20 13.14
N HIS A 151 -10.53 -10.39 12.61
CA HIS A 151 -11.86 -10.91 12.26
C HIS A 151 -12.59 -10.04 11.23
N ILE A 152 -11.83 -9.47 10.28
CA ILE A 152 -12.35 -8.73 9.14
C ILE A 152 -12.11 -9.58 7.90
N ASP A 153 -13.19 -10.01 7.27
CA ASP A 153 -13.11 -10.73 6.01
C ASP A 153 -12.83 -9.75 4.86
N ALA A 154 -11.99 -10.18 3.93
CA ALA A 154 -11.67 -9.43 2.73
C ALA A 154 -11.74 -10.31 1.48
N VAL A 155 -12.09 -9.69 0.36
CA VAL A 155 -12.15 -10.33 -0.96
C VAL A 155 -11.41 -9.46 -1.98
N THR A 156 -10.97 -10.06 -3.08
CA THR A 156 -10.43 -9.28 -4.20
C THR A 156 -11.56 -8.58 -4.97
N LEU A 157 -11.24 -7.56 -5.77
CA LEU A 157 -12.24 -6.90 -6.59
C LEU A 157 -12.96 -7.89 -7.53
N SER A 158 -12.26 -8.87 -8.08
CA SER A 158 -12.84 -9.89 -8.96
C SER A 158 -13.88 -10.78 -8.26
N GLN A 159 -13.79 -10.97 -6.96
CA GLN A 159 -14.71 -11.75 -6.13
C GLN A 159 -15.90 -10.90 -5.61
N ALA A 160 -15.81 -9.56 -5.68
CA ALA A 160 -16.86 -8.69 -5.20
C ALA A 160 -18.19 -8.93 -5.95
N VAL A 161 -19.30 -8.87 -5.22
CA VAL A 161 -20.65 -9.04 -5.77
C VAL A 161 -21.23 -7.68 -6.15
N PRO A 162 -21.58 -7.44 -7.42
CA PRO A 162 -22.05 -6.15 -7.88
C PRO A 162 -23.33 -5.68 -7.18
N GLY A 163 -23.39 -4.39 -6.86
CA GLY A 163 -24.57 -3.74 -6.29
C GLY A 163 -24.98 -4.23 -4.92
N THR A 164 -24.07 -4.84 -4.17
CA THR A 164 -24.28 -5.27 -2.78
C THR A 164 -23.15 -4.72 -1.92
N ARG A 165 -23.36 -4.71 -0.60
CA ARG A 165 -22.25 -4.53 0.33
C ARG A 165 -21.44 -5.84 0.38
N ASN A 166 -20.15 -5.72 0.15
CA ASN A 166 -19.19 -6.81 0.24
C ASN A 166 -18.43 -6.79 1.59
N PRO A 167 -17.72 -7.85 1.97
CA PRO A 167 -16.59 -7.76 2.88
C PRO A 167 -15.63 -6.64 2.45
N PHE A 168 -14.57 -6.36 3.17
CA PHE A 168 -13.55 -5.44 2.67
C PHE A 168 -13.07 -5.90 1.29
N ILE A 169 -12.84 -4.95 0.39
CA ILE A 169 -12.37 -5.27 -0.95
C ILE A 169 -10.92 -4.83 -1.05
N ILE A 170 -10.07 -5.69 -1.60
CA ILE A 170 -8.68 -5.38 -1.92
C ILE A 170 -8.59 -5.20 -3.43
N ALA A 171 -8.19 -4.00 -3.87
CA ALA A 171 -7.86 -3.65 -5.23
C ALA A 171 -6.36 -3.34 -5.28
N ASN A 172 -5.56 -4.35 -5.62
CA ASN A 172 -4.13 -4.22 -5.80
C ASN A 172 -3.81 -3.98 -7.27
N SER A 173 -2.92 -3.06 -7.59
CA SER A 173 -2.52 -2.75 -8.96
C SER A 173 -2.02 -3.98 -9.73
N SER A 174 -1.36 -4.93 -9.08
CA SER A 174 -0.92 -6.18 -9.70
C SER A 174 -2.08 -7.08 -10.15
N ASP A 175 -3.20 -7.10 -9.40
CA ASP A 175 -4.41 -7.83 -9.76
C ASP A 175 -5.23 -7.09 -10.83
N MET A 176 -5.11 -5.76 -10.86
CA MET A 176 -5.88 -4.86 -11.73
C MET A 176 -5.20 -4.62 -13.08
N GLY A 177 -3.88 -4.77 -13.16
CA GLY A 177 -3.07 -4.45 -14.33
C GLY A 177 -2.80 -2.94 -14.51
N PHE A 178 -3.16 -2.08 -13.56
CA PHE A 178 -3.06 -0.63 -13.64
C PHE A 178 -2.78 -0.02 -12.27
N HIS A 179 -1.96 1.04 -12.22
CA HIS A 179 -1.76 1.84 -11.01
C HIS A 179 -2.95 2.76 -10.70
N LYS A 180 -3.06 3.21 -9.46
CA LYS A 180 -4.12 4.14 -9.00
C LYS A 180 -4.17 5.47 -9.75
N ALA A 181 -3.05 5.94 -10.32
CA ALA A 181 -3.00 7.14 -11.15
C ALA A 181 -3.62 6.92 -12.55
N ASP A 182 -3.90 5.69 -12.96
CA ASP A 182 -4.55 5.35 -14.21
C ASP A 182 -6.07 5.28 -14.03
N ILE A 183 -6.82 5.97 -14.88
CA ILE A 183 -8.28 5.99 -14.84
C ILE A 183 -8.91 4.59 -14.99
N ARG A 184 -8.23 3.66 -15.66
CA ARG A 184 -8.70 2.27 -15.85
C ARG A 184 -8.82 1.53 -14.53
N PHE A 185 -7.92 1.79 -13.57
CA PHE A 185 -8.00 1.22 -12.22
C PHE A 185 -9.36 1.54 -11.57
N TRP A 186 -9.74 2.81 -11.55
CA TRP A 186 -10.98 3.26 -10.90
C TRP A 186 -12.24 2.90 -11.68
N ARG A 187 -12.17 2.85 -13.01
CA ARG A 187 -13.27 2.36 -13.86
C ARG A 187 -13.62 0.91 -13.58
N LEU A 188 -12.60 0.03 -13.46
CA LEU A 188 -12.82 -1.37 -13.08
C LEU A 188 -13.52 -1.49 -11.71
N ILE A 189 -13.15 -0.64 -10.74
CA ILE A 189 -13.80 -0.60 -9.43
C ILE A 189 -15.26 -0.14 -9.57
N ALA A 190 -15.52 0.96 -10.26
CA ALA A 190 -16.86 1.50 -10.44
C ALA A 190 -17.79 0.52 -11.15
N ASP A 191 -17.32 -0.08 -12.25
CA ASP A 191 -18.04 -1.09 -13.03
C ASP A 191 -18.36 -2.34 -12.21
N ARG A 192 -17.42 -2.74 -11.33
CA ARG A 192 -17.62 -3.92 -10.50
C ARG A 192 -18.56 -3.67 -9.32
N LEU A 193 -18.47 -2.52 -8.67
CA LEU A 193 -19.25 -2.25 -7.46
C LEU A 193 -20.70 -1.87 -7.78
N ILE A 194 -20.97 -1.17 -8.89
CA ILE A 194 -22.30 -0.66 -9.29
C ILE A 194 -22.96 0.01 -8.07
N LEU A 195 -22.33 1.07 -7.56
CA LEU A 195 -22.83 1.79 -6.39
C LEU A 195 -24.21 2.42 -6.68
N ALA A 196 -25.14 2.26 -5.74
CA ALA A 196 -26.46 2.89 -5.84
C ALA A 196 -26.38 4.35 -5.39
N GLU A 197 -26.93 5.25 -6.20
CA GLU A 197 -27.03 6.68 -5.91
C GLU A 197 -28.03 7.00 -4.78
N PRO A 198 -27.79 8.03 -3.95
CA PRO A 198 -26.53 8.79 -3.88
C PRO A 198 -25.47 8.07 -3.05
N TYR A 199 -24.21 8.16 -3.47
CA TYR A 199 -23.05 7.67 -2.71
C TYR A 199 -21.99 8.77 -2.62
N ARG A 200 -21.08 8.65 -1.66
CA ARG A 200 -19.90 9.52 -1.52
C ARG A 200 -18.65 8.64 -1.47
N VAL A 201 -17.52 9.19 -1.89
CA VAL A 201 -16.22 8.51 -1.88
C VAL A 201 -15.24 9.31 -1.03
N LEU A 202 -14.64 8.69 -0.06
CA LEU A 202 -13.52 9.26 0.71
C LEU A 202 -12.27 8.42 0.47
N LEU A 203 -11.22 9.03 -0.06
CA LEU A 203 -9.89 8.43 -0.18
C LEU A 203 -8.98 8.92 0.95
N ILE A 204 -8.30 8.00 1.63
CA ILE A 204 -7.23 8.25 2.58
C ILE A 204 -5.95 7.67 1.98
N ASP A 205 -4.99 8.52 1.61
CA ASP A 205 -3.80 8.12 0.86
C ASP A 205 -2.64 9.08 1.17
N ASP A 206 -1.43 8.57 1.35
CA ASP A 206 -0.22 9.39 1.51
C ASP A 206 0.42 9.74 0.17
N PHE A 207 0.02 9.08 -0.91
CA PHE A 207 0.58 9.22 -2.27
C PHE A 207 2.10 8.97 -2.33
N GLY A 208 2.64 8.18 -1.38
CA GLY A 208 4.07 7.96 -1.20
C GLY A 208 4.79 9.13 -0.53
N GLY A 209 4.05 10.07 0.07
CA GLY A 209 4.63 11.22 0.75
C GLY A 209 5.23 10.92 2.12
N ASN A 210 4.98 9.73 2.65
CA ASN A 210 5.58 9.23 3.88
C ASN A 210 6.87 8.42 3.64
N GLU A 211 7.19 8.10 2.38
CA GLU A 211 8.46 7.49 1.98
C GLU A 211 9.64 8.47 2.18
N ASP A 212 10.85 7.95 2.18
CA ASP A 212 12.03 8.80 2.24
C ASP A 212 12.10 9.72 1.02
N SER A 213 12.36 11.01 1.24
CA SER A 213 12.41 12.01 0.15
C SER A 213 13.59 11.80 -0.79
N SER A 214 14.62 11.03 -0.40
CA SER A 214 15.71 10.58 -1.26
C SER A 214 15.32 9.41 -2.16
N ASP A 215 14.24 8.70 -1.83
CA ASP A 215 13.64 7.69 -2.67
C ASP A 215 12.88 8.39 -3.83
N PRO A 216 13.12 8.02 -5.11
CA PRO A 216 12.33 8.54 -6.22
C PRO A 216 10.81 8.35 -6.08
N TYR A 217 10.34 7.38 -5.30
CA TYR A 217 8.92 7.24 -5.01
C TYR A 217 8.44 8.31 -4.03
N GLY A 218 9.25 8.66 -3.02
CA GLY A 218 8.99 9.73 -2.04
C GLY A 218 9.34 11.14 -2.53
N ASP A 219 9.88 11.31 -3.75
CA ASP A 219 10.20 12.63 -4.29
C ASP A 219 8.99 13.57 -4.26
N PRO A 220 9.09 14.76 -3.61
CA PRO A 220 7.94 15.65 -3.42
C PRO A 220 7.26 16.10 -4.72
N GLY A 221 8.02 16.23 -5.82
CA GLY A 221 7.48 16.57 -7.14
C GLY A 221 6.62 15.44 -7.68
N ARG A 222 7.10 14.21 -7.58
CA ARG A 222 6.36 13.00 -8.02
C ARG A 222 5.15 12.73 -7.14
N VAL A 223 5.25 12.90 -5.83
CA VAL A 223 4.12 12.83 -4.89
C VAL A 223 3.03 13.82 -5.28
N SER A 224 3.41 15.09 -5.55
CA SER A 224 2.45 16.12 -5.98
C SER A 224 1.75 15.78 -7.30
N ILE A 225 2.49 15.24 -8.27
CA ILE A 225 1.94 14.79 -9.57
C ILE A 225 0.97 13.63 -9.34
N ARG A 226 1.40 12.58 -8.65
CA ARG A 226 0.61 11.38 -8.36
C ARG A 226 -0.70 11.72 -7.64
N ARG A 227 -0.65 12.61 -6.64
CA ARG A 227 -1.83 13.11 -5.94
C ARG A 227 -2.81 13.82 -6.89
N LYS A 228 -2.32 14.73 -7.75
CA LYS A 228 -3.15 15.47 -8.70
C LYS A 228 -3.78 14.54 -9.73
N GLU A 229 -3.02 13.58 -10.24
CA GLU A 229 -3.53 12.61 -11.22
C GLU A 229 -4.57 11.68 -10.58
N THR A 230 -4.33 11.18 -9.39
CA THR A 230 -5.31 10.34 -8.67
C THR A 230 -6.59 11.13 -8.35
N ASP A 231 -6.51 12.38 -7.87
CA ASP A 231 -7.69 13.23 -7.65
C ASP A 231 -8.48 13.42 -8.94
N ARG A 232 -7.80 13.77 -10.02
CA ARG A 232 -8.45 13.97 -11.33
C ARG A 232 -9.17 12.71 -11.81
N VAL A 233 -8.50 11.55 -11.83
CA VAL A 233 -9.11 10.31 -12.33
C VAL A 233 -10.24 9.80 -11.44
N LEU A 234 -10.16 10.02 -10.12
CA LEU A 234 -11.27 9.72 -9.21
C LEU A 234 -12.51 10.56 -9.51
N ARG A 235 -12.34 11.88 -9.71
CA ARG A 235 -13.44 12.78 -10.07
C ARG A 235 -14.02 12.47 -11.46
N ASP A 236 -13.16 12.08 -12.41
CA ASP A 236 -13.60 11.65 -13.74
C ASP A 236 -14.49 10.39 -13.68
N VAL A 237 -14.30 9.52 -12.68
CA VAL A 237 -15.06 8.26 -12.52
C VAL A 237 -16.23 8.40 -11.56
N PHE A 238 -16.07 9.07 -10.42
CA PHE A 238 -17.06 9.13 -9.34
C PHE A 238 -17.75 10.52 -9.20
N GLY A 239 -17.36 11.49 -10.04
CA GLY A 239 -17.92 12.86 -10.02
C GLY A 239 -17.45 13.69 -8.82
N ASP A 240 -18.19 14.77 -8.53
CA ASP A 240 -17.87 15.76 -7.50
C ASP A 240 -18.05 15.25 -6.06
N ARG A 241 -18.46 14.00 -5.88
CA ARG A 241 -18.72 13.39 -4.55
C ARG A 241 -17.46 12.76 -3.93
N VAL A 242 -16.30 13.04 -4.51
CA VAL A 242 -15.00 12.58 -4.04
C VAL A 242 -14.41 13.57 -3.05
N GLU A 243 -14.04 13.07 -1.88
CA GLU A 243 -13.23 13.77 -0.88
C GLU A 243 -11.91 13.03 -0.71
N ILE A 244 -10.82 13.77 -0.57
CA ILE A 244 -9.48 13.20 -0.40
C ILE A 244 -8.86 13.74 0.88
N HIS A 245 -8.50 12.83 1.76
CA HIS A 245 -7.70 13.10 2.95
C HIS A 245 -6.26 12.65 2.69
N SER A 246 -5.35 13.61 2.50
CA SER A 246 -3.92 13.32 2.36
C SER A 246 -3.33 12.95 3.71
N PHE A 247 -2.92 11.71 3.86
CA PHE A 247 -2.32 11.17 5.08
C PHE A 247 -0.80 11.40 5.06
N LEU A 248 -0.37 12.65 5.22
CA LEU A 248 1.04 13.04 5.22
C LEU A 248 1.51 13.31 6.64
N VAL A 249 2.50 12.57 7.09
CA VAL A 249 3.15 12.75 8.38
C VAL A 249 4.28 13.76 8.21
N GLU A 250 4.08 14.99 8.73
CA GLU A 250 5.07 16.05 8.63
C GLU A 250 6.16 15.85 9.69
N TRP A 251 7.36 15.50 9.24
CA TRP A 251 8.55 15.45 10.07
C TRP A 251 9.12 16.86 10.22
N SER A 252 9.29 17.35 11.46
CA SER A 252 10.07 18.58 11.67
C SER A 252 11.55 18.31 11.34
N ASN A 253 12.08 19.00 10.34
CA ASN A 253 13.45 18.83 9.82
C ASN A 253 14.56 19.19 10.83
N HIS A 254 14.28 19.36 12.11
CA HIS A 254 15.22 19.99 13.06
C HIS A 254 15.67 19.12 14.23
N ASP A 255 15.09 17.92 14.41
CA ASP A 255 15.54 17.03 15.48
C ASP A 255 15.84 15.63 14.94
N PRO A 256 16.91 14.95 15.40
CA PRO A 256 17.06 13.50 15.29
C PRO A 256 15.91 12.87 16.11
N VAL A 257 14.80 12.63 15.45
CA VAL A 257 13.57 12.14 16.09
C VAL A 257 13.88 10.75 16.65
N ASP A 258 13.90 10.63 17.97
CA ASP A 258 13.90 9.35 18.66
C ASP A 258 12.71 8.51 18.14
N THR A 259 12.88 7.21 18.03
CA THR A 259 11.83 6.29 17.55
C THR A 259 10.52 6.41 18.33
N SER A 260 10.59 6.81 19.62
CA SER A 260 9.42 7.08 20.47
C SER A 260 8.60 8.28 19.98
N ASP A 261 9.26 9.32 19.45
CA ASP A 261 8.59 10.53 18.93
C ASP A 261 7.90 10.24 17.58
N ARG A 262 8.48 9.35 16.77
CA ARG A 262 7.86 8.90 15.51
C ARG A 262 6.53 8.18 15.78
N ASP A 263 6.49 7.26 16.73
CA ASP A 263 5.28 6.51 17.06
C ASP A 263 4.16 7.43 17.59
N GLY A 264 4.51 8.41 18.43
CA GLY A 264 3.58 9.44 18.90
C GLY A 264 3.01 10.28 17.77
N LEU A 265 3.85 10.68 16.82
CA LEU A 265 3.45 11.47 15.66
C LEU A 265 2.52 10.68 14.74
N TYR A 266 2.84 9.42 14.43
CA TYR A 266 1.94 8.53 13.68
C TYR A 266 0.56 8.41 14.37
N GLY A 267 0.55 8.26 15.71
CA GLY A 267 -0.69 8.21 16.49
C GLY A 267 -1.56 9.45 16.31
N LEU A 268 -0.95 10.62 16.28
CA LEU A 268 -1.65 11.89 16.05
C LEU A 268 -2.30 11.94 14.66
N TYR A 269 -1.56 11.57 13.61
CA TYR A 269 -2.08 11.61 12.24
C TYR A 269 -3.16 10.55 11.99
N ILE A 270 -3.00 9.35 12.55
CA ILE A 270 -4.06 8.34 12.52
C ILE A 270 -5.32 8.85 13.23
N SER A 271 -5.20 9.48 14.41
CA SER A 271 -6.34 10.05 15.13
C SER A 271 -7.04 11.15 14.34
N LYS A 272 -6.30 12.01 13.63
CA LYS A 272 -6.87 13.02 12.73
C LYS A 272 -7.65 12.38 11.59
N ALA A 273 -7.07 11.37 10.92
CA ALA A 273 -7.72 10.64 9.84
C ALA A 273 -8.99 9.90 10.33
N VAL A 274 -8.93 9.25 11.49
CA VAL A 274 -10.10 8.61 12.12
C VAL A 274 -11.21 9.62 12.37
N SER A 275 -10.88 10.80 12.93
CA SER A 275 -11.84 11.87 13.17
C SER A 275 -12.47 12.37 11.88
N HIS A 276 -11.66 12.51 10.82
CA HIS A 276 -12.14 12.93 9.50
C HIS A 276 -13.11 11.90 8.89
N ILE A 277 -12.78 10.60 8.96
CA ILE A 277 -13.66 9.52 8.48
C ILE A 277 -14.99 9.52 9.24
N ARG A 278 -14.94 9.69 10.57
CA ARG A 278 -16.17 9.78 11.38
C ARG A 278 -17.04 10.96 10.99
N ALA A 279 -16.44 12.13 10.80
CA ALA A 279 -17.15 13.33 10.34
C ALA A 279 -17.77 13.12 8.96
N PHE A 280 -17.03 12.54 8.01
CA PHE A 280 -17.55 12.19 6.68
C PHE A 280 -18.77 11.28 6.76
N LEU A 281 -18.79 10.32 7.67
CA LEU A 281 -19.92 9.40 7.87
C LEU A 281 -21.04 9.98 8.75
N GLY A 282 -20.92 11.23 9.22
CA GLY A 282 -21.91 11.86 10.11
C GLY A 282 -21.97 11.23 11.51
N LEU A 283 -20.86 10.62 11.94
CA LEU A 283 -20.74 10.01 13.26
C LEU A 283 -20.19 11.08 14.22
N GLY A 284 -20.91 11.35 15.28
CA GLY A 284 -20.44 12.28 16.32
C GLY A 284 -19.05 11.89 16.84
N SER A 285 -18.32 12.90 17.30
CA SER A 285 -17.04 12.74 18.00
C SER A 285 -17.27 12.24 19.42
N ASP A 286 -17.75 11.01 19.58
CA ASP A 286 -17.72 10.35 20.88
C ASP A 286 -16.27 9.89 21.12
N LEU A 287 -15.49 10.73 21.79
CA LEU A 287 -14.25 10.41 22.48
C LEU A 287 -14.58 9.85 23.86
#